data_25b777f7038a2c01875984c0461feacc
#
_entry.id   25b777f7038a2c01875984c0461feacc
#
_cell.length_a   1.000
_cell.length_b   1.000
_cell.length_c   1.000
_cell.angle_alpha   90.00
_cell.angle_beta   90.00
_cell.angle_gamma   90.00
#
_symmetry.space_group_name_H-M   'P 1'
#
loop_
_entity.id
_entity.type
_entity.pdbx_description
1 polymer ?
#
loop_
_entity_poly.entity_id
_entity_poly.type
_entity_poly.pdbx_seq_one_letter_code
_entity_poly.pdbx_strand_id
1 'polypeptide(L)'
;MKNKLIPYSIILIFLIIFAVFYKSLKDTNIYTPETKIDNDIPIFSAVLLLSNENSNSTEIFELDKFYLLNIWASWCVPCRDEHPILMSLSKNNKLIIIGMNYKDNKKNAKSFLDELGNPYEKIIIDKN
;
A
#
# COMPACT_ATOMS: atom_id res chain seq x y z
N MET A 1 21.85 -54.51 14.88
CA MET A 1 22.31 -53.96 13.59
C MET A 1 21.72 -52.54 13.46
N LYS A 2 22.52 -51.50 13.65
CA LYS A 2 22.05 -50.10 13.48
C LYS A 2 21.74 -49.88 11.99
N ASN A 3 20.50 -49.50 11.67
CA ASN A 3 20.06 -49.25 10.30
C ASN A 3 20.88 -48.10 9.68
N LYS A 4 21.95 -48.45 8.98
CA LYS A 4 22.82 -47.48 8.28
C LYS A 4 22.07 -46.70 7.20
N LEU A 5 20.83 -47.09 6.85
CA LEU A 5 19.97 -46.43 5.86
C LEU A 5 19.28 -45.17 6.39
N ILE A 6 19.10 -45.05 7.72
CA ILE A 6 18.41 -43.87 8.31
C ILE A 6 19.11 -42.55 8.00
N PRO A 7 20.45 -42.39 8.12
CA PRO A 7 21.09 -41.13 7.82
C PRO A 7 20.98 -40.75 6.34
N TYR A 8 21.00 -41.73 5.44
CA TYR A 8 20.85 -41.47 3.99
C TYR A 8 19.43 -41.01 3.62
N SER A 9 18.41 -41.58 4.28
CA SER A 9 17.01 -41.12 4.06
C SER A 9 16.80 -39.71 4.56
N ILE A 10 17.39 -39.29 5.66
CA ILE A 10 17.30 -37.93 6.19
C ILE A 10 17.97 -36.93 5.22
N ILE A 11 19.16 -37.28 4.72
CA ILE A 11 19.86 -36.44 3.73
C ILE A 11 19.04 -36.30 2.44
N LEU A 12 18.44 -37.40 1.96
CA LEU A 12 17.62 -37.38 0.75
C LEU A 12 16.39 -36.48 0.92
N ILE A 13 15.68 -36.57 2.08
CA ILE A 13 14.53 -35.70 2.39
C ILE A 13 14.95 -34.24 2.43
N PHE A 14 16.09 -33.93 3.05
CA PHE A 14 16.62 -32.57 3.12
C PHE A 14 16.92 -32.00 1.74
N LEU A 15 17.54 -32.80 0.85
CA LEU A 15 17.82 -32.39 -0.53
C LEU A 15 16.55 -32.15 -1.34
N ILE A 16 15.50 -32.98 -1.14
CA ILE A 16 14.21 -32.78 -1.81
C ILE A 16 13.57 -31.47 -1.34
N ILE A 17 13.51 -31.23 -0.03
CA ILE A 17 12.98 -29.99 0.54
C ILE A 17 13.76 -28.78 0.01
N PHE A 18 15.08 -28.84 0.03
CA PHE A 18 15.93 -27.78 -0.48
C PHE A 18 15.69 -27.49 -1.97
N ALA A 19 15.55 -28.54 -2.79
CA ALA A 19 15.27 -28.39 -4.22
C ALA A 19 13.90 -27.73 -4.47
N VAL A 20 12.87 -28.07 -3.68
CA VAL A 20 11.54 -27.47 -3.76
C VAL A 20 11.60 -25.98 -3.38
N PHE A 21 12.27 -25.66 -2.28
CA PHE A 21 12.44 -24.24 -1.87
C PHE A 21 13.24 -23.45 -2.88
N TYR A 22 14.33 -24.01 -3.40
CA TYR A 22 15.17 -23.36 -4.41
C TYR A 22 14.39 -23.08 -5.69
N LYS A 23 13.59 -24.04 -6.15
CA LYS A 23 12.71 -23.84 -7.31
C LYS A 23 11.65 -22.78 -7.05
N SER A 24 11.00 -22.82 -5.89
CA SER A 24 9.98 -21.83 -5.50
C SER A 24 10.54 -20.41 -5.40
N LEU A 25 11.77 -20.25 -4.93
CA LEU A 25 12.44 -18.94 -4.87
C LEU A 25 12.85 -18.42 -6.25
N LYS A 26 13.15 -19.31 -7.20
CA LYS A 26 13.53 -18.94 -8.58
C LYS A 26 12.30 -18.53 -9.41
N ASP A 27 11.15 -19.15 -9.15
CA ASP A 27 9.87 -18.84 -9.82
C ASP A 27 9.10 -17.76 -9.04
N THR A 28 9.78 -16.72 -8.56
CA THR A 28 9.09 -15.56 -7.99
C THR A 28 8.27 -14.91 -9.10
N ASN A 29 6.96 -15.19 -9.14
CA ASN A 29 6.00 -14.37 -9.85
C ASN A 29 5.97 -12.99 -9.18
N ILE A 30 6.97 -12.16 -9.50
CA ILE A 30 6.90 -10.75 -9.14
C ILE A 30 5.72 -10.21 -9.93
N TYR A 31 4.61 -9.99 -9.24
CA TYR A 31 3.51 -9.23 -9.79
C TYR A 31 4.04 -7.83 -10.11
N THR A 32 4.41 -7.61 -11.37
CA THR A 32 4.63 -6.28 -11.92
C THR A 32 3.26 -5.78 -12.34
N PRO A 33 2.64 -4.84 -11.59
CA PRO A 33 1.40 -4.23 -12.05
C PRO A 33 1.65 -3.63 -13.44
N GLU A 34 0.77 -3.94 -14.40
CA GLU A 34 0.78 -3.25 -15.68
C GLU A 34 0.62 -1.75 -15.39
N THR A 35 1.66 -0.99 -15.64
CA THR A 35 1.58 0.47 -15.60
C THR A 35 0.72 0.90 -16.78
N LYS A 36 -0.55 1.15 -16.53
CA LYS A 36 -1.44 1.80 -17.49
C LYS A 36 -1.08 3.29 -17.52
N ILE A 37 -0.15 3.63 -18.40
CA ILE A 37 0.20 5.02 -18.69
C ILE A 37 -0.87 5.56 -19.65
N ASP A 38 -1.24 6.84 -19.51
CA ASP A 38 -2.20 7.56 -20.35
C ASP A 38 -3.67 7.10 -20.29
N ASN A 39 -4.11 6.58 -19.14
CA ASN A 39 -5.54 6.36 -18.92
C ASN A 39 -6.13 7.52 -18.12
N ASP A 40 -7.32 7.93 -18.49
CA ASP A 40 -8.12 8.89 -17.72
C ASP A 40 -8.46 8.32 -16.34
N ILE A 41 -8.55 9.20 -15.35
CA ILE A 41 -9.02 8.84 -14.02
C ILE A 41 -10.48 8.40 -14.14
N PRO A 42 -10.83 7.15 -13.71
CA PRO A 42 -12.21 6.69 -13.80
C PRO A 42 -13.14 7.57 -12.95
N ILE A 43 -14.37 7.69 -13.40
CA ILE A 43 -15.41 8.39 -12.63
C ILE A 43 -15.81 7.52 -11.44
N PHE A 44 -15.60 8.02 -10.23
CA PHE A 44 -16.02 7.37 -8.99
C PHE A 44 -16.50 8.42 -7.98
N SER A 45 -17.21 7.97 -6.96
CA SER A 45 -17.61 8.77 -5.81
C SER A 45 -17.02 8.17 -4.53
N ALA A 46 -16.45 9.01 -3.68
CA ALA A 46 -15.86 8.60 -2.41
C ALA A 46 -16.29 9.52 -1.27
N VAL A 47 -16.24 9.00 -0.03
CA VAL A 47 -16.46 9.80 1.17
C VAL A 47 -15.14 10.38 1.65
N LEU A 48 -15.14 11.66 1.97
CA LEU A 48 -13.99 12.33 2.58
C LEU A 48 -13.90 12.02 4.09
N LEU A 49 -12.71 11.68 4.58
CA LEU A 49 -12.47 11.30 5.98
C LEU A 49 -12.77 12.43 6.97
N LEU A 50 -12.42 13.67 6.62
CA LEU A 50 -12.49 14.80 7.54
C LEU A 50 -13.86 15.46 7.56
N SER A 51 -14.49 15.69 6.39
CA SER A 51 -15.81 16.32 6.27
C SER A 51 -16.98 15.34 6.32
N ASN A 52 -16.75 14.05 6.06
CA ASN A 52 -17.77 13.01 5.84
C ASN A 52 -18.69 13.25 4.63
N GLU A 53 -18.33 14.18 3.76
CA GLU A 53 -19.06 14.48 2.53
C GLU A 53 -18.70 13.51 1.41
N ASN A 54 -19.64 13.27 0.49
CA ASN A 54 -19.36 12.58 -0.75
C ASN A 54 -18.72 13.56 -1.73
N SER A 55 -17.66 13.15 -2.40
CA SER A 55 -17.02 13.91 -3.47
C SER A 55 -16.76 13.00 -4.67
N ASN A 56 -16.87 13.56 -5.85
CA ASN A 56 -16.62 12.85 -7.11
C ASN A 56 -15.16 12.95 -7.51
N SER A 57 -14.69 11.99 -8.33
CA SER A 57 -13.32 12.01 -8.83
C SER A 57 -12.94 13.31 -9.53
N THR A 58 -13.86 13.93 -10.27
CA THR A 58 -13.67 15.24 -10.94
C THR A 58 -13.50 16.43 -9.99
N GLU A 59 -14.00 16.32 -8.76
CA GLU A 59 -13.83 17.33 -7.70
C GLU A 59 -12.57 17.06 -6.87
N ILE A 60 -12.12 15.79 -6.83
CA ILE A 60 -10.91 15.37 -6.12
C ILE A 60 -9.67 15.68 -6.97
N PHE A 61 -9.75 15.41 -8.28
CA PHE A 61 -8.66 15.57 -9.24
C PHE A 61 -9.02 16.64 -10.25
N GLU A 62 -8.46 17.81 -10.09
CA GLU A 62 -8.61 18.92 -11.05
C GLU A 62 -7.64 18.73 -12.22
N LEU A 63 -8.00 19.27 -13.40
CA LEU A 63 -7.13 19.26 -14.56
C LEU A 63 -5.87 20.12 -14.32
N ASP A 64 -4.81 19.82 -15.05
CA ASP A 64 -3.54 20.58 -15.06
C ASP A 64 -2.76 20.60 -13.72
N LYS A 65 -3.00 19.64 -12.85
CA LYS A 65 -2.26 19.47 -11.59
C LYS A 65 -1.61 18.09 -11.51
N PHE A 66 -0.50 18.01 -10.78
CA PHE A 66 0.15 16.72 -10.48
C PHE A 66 -0.34 16.18 -9.14
N TYR A 67 -0.76 14.93 -9.16
CA TYR A 67 -1.28 14.23 -7.98
C TYR A 67 -0.44 13.02 -7.61
N LEU A 68 -0.22 12.86 -6.31
CA LEU A 68 0.29 11.62 -5.70
C LEU A 68 -0.85 10.98 -4.91
N LEU A 69 -1.35 9.84 -5.35
CA LEU A 69 -2.28 9.04 -4.57
C LEU A 69 -1.50 8.11 -3.65
N ASN A 70 -1.62 8.33 -2.34
CA ASN A 70 -1.01 7.48 -1.33
C ASN A 70 -2.07 6.64 -0.62
N ILE A 71 -1.90 5.31 -0.62
CA ILE A 71 -2.77 4.38 0.09
C ILE A 71 -2.16 4.10 1.46
N TRP A 72 -2.93 4.33 2.53
CA TRP A 72 -2.43 4.22 3.91
C TRP A 72 -3.50 3.74 4.89
N ALA A 73 -3.06 3.33 6.07
CA ALA A 73 -3.94 3.02 7.19
C ALA A 73 -3.23 3.28 8.53
N SER A 74 -3.99 3.53 9.59
CA SER A 74 -3.43 3.74 10.94
C SER A 74 -2.69 2.53 11.51
N TRP A 75 -3.08 1.33 11.09
CA TRP A 75 -2.48 0.05 11.47
C TRP A 75 -1.27 -0.36 10.60
N CYS A 76 -0.96 0.39 9.55
CA CYS A 76 0.11 0.10 8.60
C CYS A 76 1.45 0.63 9.15
N VAL A 77 2.30 -0.25 9.65
CA VAL A 77 3.63 0.14 10.19
C VAL A 77 4.52 0.81 9.15
N PRO A 78 4.71 0.27 7.91
CA PRO A 78 5.50 0.94 6.89
C PRO A 78 4.97 2.32 6.52
N CYS A 79 3.64 2.54 6.55
CA CYS A 79 3.05 3.84 6.26
C CYS A 79 3.46 4.90 7.29
N ARG A 80 3.67 4.49 8.55
CA ARG A 80 4.19 5.38 9.60
C ARG A 80 5.63 5.79 9.34
N ASP A 81 6.46 4.86 8.84
CA ASP A 81 7.86 5.13 8.52
C ASP A 81 8.01 6.04 7.30
N GLU A 82 7.10 5.93 6.31
CA GLU A 82 7.07 6.78 5.11
C GLU A 82 6.47 8.17 5.35
N HIS A 83 5.69 8.34 6.41
CA HIS A 83 4.92 9.56 6.68
C HIS A 83 5.76 10.85 6.72
N PRO A 84 6.96 10.90 7.32
CA PRO A 84 7.82 12.09 7.30
C PRO A 84 8.22 12.52 5.88
N ILE A 85 8.36 11.57 4.95
CA ILE A 85 8.66 11.87 3.55
C ILE A 85 7.45 12.54 2.90
N LEU A 86 6.25 12.04 3.13
CA LEU A 86 5.01 12.65 2.63
C LEU A 86 4.82 14.06 3.20
N MET A 87 5.11 14.28 4.49
CA MET A 87 5.09 15.61 5.12
C MET A 87 6.09 16.58 4.49
N SER A 88 7.23 16.07 4.03
CA SER A 88 8.20 16.88 3.29
C SER A 88 7.72 17.21 1.88
N LEU A 89 7.15 16.22 1.18
CA LEU A 89 6.64 16.36 -0.18
C LEU A 89 5.42 17.30 -0.25
N SER A 90 4.56 17.31 0.78
CA SER A 90 3.38 18.18 0.84
C SER A 90 3.70 19.68 0.85
N LYS A 91 4.96 20.04 1.15
CA LYS A 91 5.45 21.42 1.08
C LYS A 91 5.71 21.90 -0.35
N ASN A 92 5.67 20.99 -1.33
CA ASN A 92 5.87 21.33 -2.74
C ASN A 92 4.55 21.78 -3.37
N ASN A 93 4.43 23.06 -3.69
CA ASN A 93 3.22 23.67 -4.26
C ASN A 93 2.81 23.11 -5.64
N LYS A 94 3.66 22.32 -6.30
CA LYS A 94 3.36 21.70 -7.60
C LYS A 94 2.79 20.29 -7.47
N LEU A 95 2.80 19.71 -6.29
CA LEU A 95 2.36 18.34 -6.04
C LEU A 95 1.24 18.34 -5.01
N ILE A 96 0.10 17.78 -5.36
CA ILE A 96 -1.04 17.57 -4.47
C ILE A 96 -1.03 16.12 -4.02
N ILE A 97 -1.07 15.88 -2.70
CA ILE A 97 -1.10 14.53 -2.17
C ILE A 97 -2.55 14.21 -1.75
N ILE A 98 -3.11 13.16 -2.34
CA ILE A 98 -4.42 12.60 -1.98
C ILE A 98 -4.18 11.33 -1.17
N GLY A 99 -4.76 11.26 0.04
CA GLY A 99 -4.72 10.07 0.87
C GLY A 99 -5.91 9.15 0.58
N MET A 100 -5.68 7.85 0.38
CA MET A 100 -6.71 6.83 0.39
C MET A 100 -6.58 6.01 1.67
N ASN A 101 -7.49 6.21 2.62
CA ASN A 101 -7.49 5.45 3.86
C ASN A 101 -8.17 4.09 3.63
N TYR A 102 -7.37 3.02 3.71
CA TYR A 102 -7.76 1.67 3.30
C TYR A 102 -8.14 0.81 4.50
N LYS A 103 -9.37 0.29 4.51
CA LYS A 103 -9.89 -0.66 5.53
C LYS A 103 -9.50 -0.28 6.96
N ASP A 104 -9.76 0.97 7.33
CA ASP A 104 -9.35 1.54 8.61
C ASP A 104 -10.55 2.09 9.40
N ASN A 105 -10.36 2.22 10.70
CA ASN A 105 -11.33 2.89 11.57
C ASN A 105 -11.12 4.41 11.51
N LYS A 106 -12.17 5.17 11.23
CA LYS A 106 -12.11 6.64 11.11
C LYS A 106 -11.48 7.32 12.32
N LYS A 107 -11.74 6.84 13.54
CA LYS A 107 -11.17 7.40 14.76
C LYS A 107 -9.66 7.18 14.80
N ASN A 108 -9.21 5.96 14.48
CA ASN A 108 -7.78 5.62 14.46
C ASN A 108 -7.05 6.39 13.36
N ALA A 109 -7.67 6.49 12.16
CA ALA A 109 -7.13 7.29 11.06
C ALA A 109 -6.94 8.76 11.44
N LYS A 110 -7.93 9.38 12.12
CA LYS A 110 -7.81 10.75 12.63
C LYS A 110 -6.70 10.88 13.68
N SER A 111 -6.64 9.96 14.66
CA SER A 111 -5.59 9.96 15.69
C SER A 111 -4.18 9.82 15.08
N PHE A 112 -4.02 9.04 14.00
CA PHE A 112 -2.76 8.92 13.27
C PHE A 112 -2.33 10.27 12.68
N LEU A 113 -3.26 11.01 12.06
CA LEU A 113 -2.99 12.32 11.49
C LEU A 113 -2.75 13.39 12.56
N ASP A 114 -3.45 13.32 13.69
CA ASP A 114 -3.25 14.23 14.82
C ASP A 114 -1.85 14.04 15.43
N GLU A 115 -1.35 12.80 15.47
CA GLU A 115 -0.02 12.46 16.00
C GLU A 115 1.12 12.85 15.05
N LEU A 116 0.98 12.55 13.75
CA LEU A 116 2.08 12.63 12.78
C LEU A 116 1.98 13.83 11.81
N GLY A 117 0.87 14.57 11.85
CA GLY A 117 0.54 15.63 10.91
C GLY A 117 -0.25 15.13 9.71
N ASN A 118 -0.79 16.06 8.91
CA ASN A 118 -1.59 15.76 7.73
C ASN A 118 -0.89 16.26 6.45
N PRO A 119 -0.31 15.37 5.61
CA PRO A 119 0.31 15.74 4.34
C PRO A 119 -0.70 15.83 3.18
N TYR A 120 -1.97 15.44 3.40
CA TYR A 120 -2.97 15.25 2.35
C TYR A 120 -3.86 16.49 2.19
N GLU A 121 -4.09 16.88 0.95
CA GLU A 121 -5.10 17.89 0.60
C GLU A 121 -6.52 17.35 0.82
N LYS A 122 -6.78 16.14 0.35
CA LYS A 122 -8.02 15.40 0.56
C LYS A 122 -7.72 13.97 0.97
N ILE A 123 -8.59 13.39 1.78
CA ILE A 123 -8.48 12.00 2.20
C ILE A 123 -9.79 11.29 1.90
N ILE A 124 -9.74 10.32 1.01
CA ILE A 124 -10.87 9.46 0.65
C ILE A 124 -10.85 8.18 1.50
N ILE A 125 -12.03 7.66 1.80
CA ILE A 125 -12.20 6.42 2.56
C ILE A 125 -12.57 5.30 1.60
N ASP A 126 -11.88 4.15 1.73
CA ASP A 126 -12.33 2.90 1.14
C ASP A 126 -13.59 2.41 1.88
N LYS A 127 -14.69 2.22 1.13
CA LYS A 127 -15.99 1.80 1.67
C LYS A 127 -16.16 0.28 1.77
N ASN A 128 -15.16 -0.54 1.39
CA ASN A 128 -15.26 -2.01 1.41
C ASN A 128 -14.79 -2.64 2.71
#